data_5e92574ef8e999f6d9ab94aa537cacba
#
_entry.id   5e92574ef8e999f6d9ab94aa537cacba
#
_cell.length_a   1.000
_cell.length_b   1.000
_cell.length_c   1.000
_cell.angle_alpha   90.00
_cell.angle_beta   90.00
_cell.angle_gamma   90.00
#
_symmetry.space_group_name_H-M   'P 1'
#
loop_
_entity.id
_entity.type
_entity.pdbx_description
1 polymer ?
#
loop_
_entity_poly.entity_id
_entity_poly.type
_entity_poly.pdbx_seq_one_letter_code
_entity_poly.pdbx_strand_id
1 'polypeptide(L)'
;MRDLICARLDPYPVLANNGNPAFIMKSLSVISVLVALLSGCSSAPPPAPAAESHGVGSVVRLDPAFDSLLPKDAVIEKVAGGFQFTEGPLWRPEGLVWFSDVTGNVLRSVTPAGQVTVLMQNAGGETNAPPGSFIGPNGMIADKDGYVLLCQHTNRRIVRVAKDLTATSYLDQFEGKRFNSPNDLAYRSDGTLYFTDPPYGLLKQDEDPAKELNFNGVFRYANGKLTAEIKDLSRPNGIALSPDGKILYVANSDEKKRIWMRYDVAPDGGLSNGKLFADVTAEKEQGLPDGFKLDSQGNMWASGPAGIWVFSPDGKHLGTIKTPEIPANCNWGDDGKTLYITAVTSVYRIRTAVIGEKPLYQTYQ
;
A
#
# COMPACT_ATOMS: atom_id res chain seq x y z
N MET A 1 10.22 26.69 -33.50
CA MET A 1 9.85 27.41 -32.27
C MET A 1 9.70 26.36 -31.20
N ARG A 2 10.33 26.57 -30.07
CA ARG A 2 10.74 25.56 -29.10
C ARG A 2 9.55 25.04 -28.29
N ASP A 3 9.28 23.73 -28.40
CA ASP A 3 8.37 23.03 -27.53
C ASP A 3 9.13 22.54 -26.29
N LEU A 4 8.84 23.11 -25.14
CA LEU A 4 9.26 22.61 -23.83
C LEU A 4 8.32 21.46 -23.46
N ILE A 5 8.83 20.24 -23.59
CA ILE A 5 8.19 19.04 -23.04
C ILE A 5 8.48 19.04 -21.54
N CYS A 6 7.44 19.31 -20.76
CA CYS A 6 7.46 19.11 -19.30
C CYS A 6 7.29 17.60 -19.04
N ALA A 7 8.38 16.89 -18.82
CA ALA A 7 8.33 15.49 -18.36
C ALA A 7 7.85 15.47 -16.91
N ARG A 8 6.68 14.90 -16.68
CA ARG A 8 6.17 14.57 -15.33
C ARG A 8 6.91 13.35 -14.83
N LEU A 9 7.49 13.47 -13.65
CA LEU A 9 8.19 12.38 -12.96
C LEU A 9 7.14 11.40 -12.42
N ASP A 10 7.22 10.15 -12.84
CA ASP A 10 6.53 9.03 -12.19
C ASP A 10 7.08 8.88 -10.76
N PRO A 11 6.24 8.59 -9.77
CA PRO A 11 6.65 8.44 -8.37
C PRO A 11 7.59 7.25 -8.11
N TYR A 12 7.82 6.39 -9.10
CA TYR A 12 8.73 5.23 -9.02
C TYR A 12 9.71 5.22 -10.20
N PRO A 13 10.96 5.71 -10.03
CA PRO A 13 11.93 5.67 -11.12
C PRO A 13 12.38 4.24 -11.41
N VAL A 14 12.33 3.86 -12.68
CA VAL A 14 12.98 2.66 -13.21
C VAL A 14 14.50 2.85 -13.14
N LEU A 15 15.19 2.06 -12.32
CA LEU A 15 16.65 2.08 -12.22
C LEU A 15 17.29 1.54 -13.50
N ALA A 16 17.78 2.41 -14.35
CA ALA A 16 18.72 2.07 -15.41
C ALA A 16 20.13 2.09 -14.84
N ASN A 17 20.81 0.94 -14.89
CA ASN A 17 22.19 0.72 -14.46
C ASN A 17 23.15 1.23 -15.53
N ASN A 18 23.92 2.30 -15.28
CA ASN A 18 25.13 2.62 -16.07
C ASN A 18 26.17 3.37 -15.25
N GLY A 19 27.32 2.75 -15.21
CA GLY A 19 28.73 3.06 -14.99
C GLY A 19 29.19 4.46 -14.65
N ASN A 20 30.02 4.48 -13.61
CA ASN A 20 30.94 5.56 -13.18
C ASN A 20 31.94 5.99 -14.30
N PRO A 21 32.44 7.24 -14.37
CA PRO A 21 33.65 7.54 -13.62
C PRO A 21 33.94 9.01 -13.18
N ALA A 22 34.81 9.09 -12.17
CA ALA A 22 35.92 10.06 -11.96
C ALA A 22 35.69 11.50 -11.49
N PHE A 23 36.18 11.73 -10.29
CA PHE A 23 36.81 12.88 -9.63
C PHE A 23 37.31 14.04 -10.51
N ILE A 24 36.99 15.28 -10.08
CA ILE A 24 37.91 16.44 -10.13
C ILE A 24 37.71 17.30 -8.88
N MET A 25 38.75 17.37 -8.05
CA MET A 25 38.94 18.36 -6.98
C MET A 25 39.28 19.75 -7.59
N LYS A 26 38.71 20.80 -7.04
CA LYS A 26 39.33 22.14 -7.06
C LYS A 26 39.20 22.82 -5.69
N SER A 27 40.33 23.39 -5.32
CA SER A 27 40.73 23.93 -4.02
C SER A 27 40.27 25.36 -3.72
N LEU A 28 40.09 25.58 -2.42
CA LEU A 28 40.36 26.78 -1.57
C LEU A 28 40.00 28.19 -2.01
N SER A 29 39.29 28.89 -1.12
CA SER A 29 39.77 30.16 -0.54
C SER A 29 39.13 30.42 0.83
N VAL A 30 39.99 30.69 1.81
CA VAL A 30 39.68 31.03 3.21
C VAL A 30 39.31 32.48 3.29
N ILE A 31 38.17 32.85 3.85
CA ILE A 31 37.90 34.18 4.37
C ILE A 31 37.42 34.02 5.83
N SER A 32 38.29 34.47 6.73
CA SER A 32 38.00 34.56 8.16
C SER A 32 37.12 35.78 8.45
N VAL A 33 35.92 35.57 8.93
CA VAL A 33 35.11 36.61 9.54
C VAL A 33 34.83 36.20 11.00
N LEU A 34 35.37 37.05 11.88
CA LEU A 34 35.17 36.92 13.34
C LEU A 34 33.77 37.43 13.67
N VAL A 35 32.87 36.55 14.14
CA VAL A 35 31.57 36.94 14.68
C VAL A 35 31.42 36.41 16.13
N ALA A 36 31.08 37.32 16.99
CA ALA A 36 30.97 37.18 18.44
C ALA A 36 29.95 36.08 18.84
N LEU A 37 30.35 35.29 19.84
CA LEU A 37 29.57 34.26 20.52
C LEU A 37 28.45 34.88 21.34
N LEU A 38 27.20 34.64 20.94
CA LEU A 38 26.07 34.61 21.83
C LEU A 38 25.69 33.15 22.05
N SER A 39 26.04 32.65 23.23
CA SER A 39 25.74 31.28 23.66
C SER A 39 24.25 31.15 24.00
N GLY A 40 23.44 30.83 23.01
CA GLY A 40 22.13 30.27 23.21
C GLY A 40 22.26 28.74 23.25
N CYS A 41 22.12 28.12 24.41
CA CYS A 41 21.98 26.66 24.53
C CYS A 41 20.69 26.21 23.87
N SER A 42 20.72 25.98 22.55
CA SER A 42 19.73 25.19 21.86
C SER A 42 20.18 23.73 22.00
N SER A 43 19.50 22.97 22.87
CA SER A 43 19.69 21.53 22.94
C SER A 43 19.22 20.96 21.59
N ALA A 44 20.18 20.39 20.84
CA ALA A 44 19.84 19.63 19.64
C ALA A 44 18.86 18.49 20.02
N PRO A 45 17.85 18.21 19.18
CA PRO A 45 16.98 17.09 19.43
C PRO A 45 17.84 15.80 19.56
N PRO A 46 17.44 14.85 20.42
CA PRO A 46 18.18 13.59 20.55
C PRO A 46 18.29 12.91 19.18
N PRO A 47 19.42 12.29 18.87
CA PRO A 47 19.59 11.56 17.61
C PRO A 47 18.52 10.48 17.50
N ALA A 48 17.96 10.31 16.30
CA ALA A 48 17.02 9.22 16.03
C ALA A 48 17.67 7.86 16.36
N PRO A 49 16.92 6.90 16.91
CA PRO A 49 17.47 5.60 17.24
C PRO A 49 18.06 4.95 15.97
N ALA A 50 19.23 4.30 16.14
CA ALA A 50 19.88 3.59 15.05
C ALA A 50 19.01 2.41 14.60
N ALA A 51 18.98 2.16 13.27
CA ALA A 51 18.30 0.99 12.73
C ALA A 51 19.11 -0.29 13.04
N GLU A 52 18.45 -1.31 13.55
CA GLU A 52 19.05 -2.63 13.77
C GLU A 52 18.95 -3.47 12.49
N SER A 53 19.99 -4.24 12.14
CA SER A 53 19.97 -5.13 10.97
C SER A 53 19.20 -6.41 11.27
N HIS A 54 18.20 -6.73 10.45
CA HIS A 54 17.32 -7.89 10.63
C HIS A 54 17.16 -8.64 9.28
N GLY A 55 18.09 -9.52 8.96
CA GLY A 55 18.10 -10.26 7.69
C GLY A 55 18.45 -9.35 6.53
N VAL A 56 17.54 -9.25 5.53
CA VAL A 56 17.77 -8.42 4.31
C VAL A 56 17.39 -6.94 4.47
N GLY A 57 16.93 -6.52 5.66
CA GLY A 57 16.49 -5.16 5.94
C GLY A 57 16.88 -4.69 7.32
N SER A 58 16.13 -3.74 7.87
CA SER A 58 16.37 -3.21 9.21
C SER A 58 15.06 -2.82 9.90
N VAL A 59 15.10 -2.70 11.23
CA VAL A 59 13.97 -2.29 12.06
C VAL A 59 14.35 -1.06 12.86
N VAL A 60 13.52 -0.04 12.82
CA VAL A 60 13.63 1.16 13.66
C VAL A 60 12.59 1.05 14.76
N ARG A 61 13.00 1.07 16.02
CA ARG A 61 12.14 1.00 17.20
C ARG A 61 12.07 2.38 17.82
N LEU A 62 10.87 2.97 17.85
CA LEU A 62 10.66 4.33 18.37
C LEU A 62 9.99 4.32 19.74
N ASP A 63 9.28 3.24 20.06
CA ASP A 63 8.52 3.09 21.30
C ASP A 63 8.70 1.67 21.86
N PRO A 64 8.87 1.49 23.19
CA PRO A 64 8.95 0.16 23.82
C PRO A 64 7.75 -0.74 23.56
N ALA A 65 6.55 -0.19 23.31
CA ALA A 65 5.37 -0.98 22.98
C ALA A 65 5.55 -1.79 21.69
N PHE A 66 6.45 -1.36 20.78
CA PHE A 66 6.75 -2.10 19.56
C PHE A 66 7.38 -3.47 19.83
N ASP A 67 8.11 -3.63 20.96
CA ASP A 67 8.74 -4.90 21.34
C ASP A 67 7.71 -6.00 21.65
N SER A 68 6.49 -5.63 22.03
CA SER A 68 5.39 -6.57 22.24
C SER A 68 4.73 -7.03 20.92
N LEU A 69 4.92 -6.28 19.84
CA LEU A 69 4.34 -6.55 18.51
C LEU A 69 5.33 -7.25 17.59
N LEU A 70 6.61 -6.89 17.67
CA LEU A 70 7.67 -7.43 16.84
C LEU A 70 8.85 -7.90 17.69
N PRO A 71 9.18 -9.22 17.74
CA PRO A 71 10.31 -9.75 18.48
C PRO A 71 11.62 -9.03 18.09
N LYS A 72 12.54 -8.88 19.05
CA LYS A 72 13.84 -8.21 18.80
C LYS A 72 14.71 -8.97 17.79
N ASP A 73 14.56 -10.28 17.74
CA ASP A 73 15.26 -11.21 16.85
C ASP A 73 14.48 -11.52 15.57
N ALA A 74 13.36 -10.81 15.29
CA ALA A 74 12.59 -11.01 14.07
C ALA A 74 13.44 -10.72 12.83
N VAL A 75 13.36 -11.60 11.84
CA VAL A 75 14.16 -11.55 10.60
C VAL A 75 13.26 -11.19 9.42
N ILE A 76 13.69 -10.22 8.61
CA ILE A 76 13.07 -9.90 7.33
C ILE A 76 13.64 -10.84 6.28
N GLU A 77 12.78 -11.63 5.66
CA GLU A 77 13.18 -12.60 4.63
C GLU A 77 12.61 -12.18 3.27
N LYS A 78 13.43 -12.26 2.23
CA LYS A 78 12.95 -12.17 0.85
C LYS A 78 12.41 -13.54 0.44
N VAL A 79 11.11 -13.59 0.14
CA VAL A 79 10.43 -14.83 -0.28
C VAL A 79 10.62 -15.10 -1.77
N ALA A 80 10.42 -14.06 -2.61
CA ALA A 80 10.59 -14.13 -4.06
C ALA A 80 10.86 -12.75 -4.64
N GLY A 81 11.32 -12.71 -5.89
CA GLY A 81 11.56 -11.44 -6.59
C GLY A 81 11.69 -11.64 -8.10
N GLY A 82 11.97 -10.53 -8.82
CA GLY A 82 12.06 -10.52 -10.28
C GLY A 82 10.73 -10.16 -10.94
N PHE A 83 9.84 -9.52 -10.20
CA PHE A 83 8.56 -8.99 -10.69
C PHE A 83 8.73 -7.54 -11.20
N GLN A 84 7.66 -6.92 -11.69
CA GLN A 84 7.72 -5.51 -12.14
C GLN A 84 7.22 -4.55 -11.06
N PHE A 85 6.00 -4.76 -10.53
CA PHE A 85 5.47 -3.99 -9.40
C PHE A 85 4.46 -4.84 -8.61
N THR A 86 4.85 -5.27 -7.42
CA THR A 86 4.07 -6.19 -6.59
C THR A 86 3.10 -5.46 -5.68
N GLU A 87 1.84 -5.93 -5.63
CA GLU A 87 0.73 -5.37 -4.88
C GLU A 87 -0.25 -6.42 -4.38
N GLY A 88 -1.22 -5.99 -3.57
CA GLY A 88 -2.41 -6.72 -3.17
C GLY A 88 -2.15 -8.12 -2.62
N PRO A 89 -1.27 -8.33 -1.64
CA PRO A 89 -1.01 -9.66 -1.13
C PRO A 89 -2.23 -10.22 -0.40
N LEU A 90 -2.59 -11.46 -0.71
CA LEU A 90 -3.70 -12.18 -0.07
C LEU A 90 -3.28 -13.60 0.30
N TRP A 91 -3.32 -13.93 1.59
CA TRP A 91 -3.13 -15.29 2.05
C TRP A 91 -4.31 -16.17 1.65
N ARG A 92 -4.02 -17.37 1.12
CA ARG A 92 -5.03 -18.33 0.69
C ARG A 92 -5.03 -19.57 1.58
N PRO A 93 -6.21 -20.20 1.75
CA PRO A 93 -6.34 -21.43 2.56
C PRO A 93 -5.41 -22.57 2.12
N GLU A 94 -4.97 -22.54 0.86
CA GLU A 94 -4.05 -23.53 0.29
C GLU A 94 -2.59 -23.38 0.79
N GLY A 95 -2.33 -22.42 1.71
CA GLY A 95 -1.02 -22.21 2.31
C GLY A 95 -0.04 -21.44 1.41
N LEU A 96 -0.54 -20.46 0.67
CA LEU A 96 0.26 -19.63 -0.23
C LEU A 96 -0.30 -18.19 -0.31
N VAL A 97 0.50 -17.27 -0.81
CA VAL A 97 0.10 -15.87 -1.02
C VAL A 97 -0.20 -15.66 -2.50
N TRP A 98 -1.38 -15.14 -2.81
CA TRP A 98 -1.65 -14.51 -4.10
C TRP A 98 -1.18 -13.05 -4.05
N PHE A 99 -0.66 -12.54 -5.16
CA PHE A 99 -0.28 -11.14 -5.27
C PHE A 99 -0.37 -10.67 -6.73
N SER A 100 -0.59 -9.39 -6.89
CA SER A 100 -0.65 -8.71 -8.17
C SER A 100 0.74 -8.27 -8.61
N ASP A 101 1.10 -8.49 -9.87
CA ASP A 101 2.22 -7.85 -10.56
C ASP A 101 1.61 -6.81 -11.51
N VAL A 102 1.40 -5.60 -10.97
CA VAL A 102 0.51 -4.59 -11.56
C VAL A 102 0.99 -4.15 -12.94
N THR A 103 2.24 -3.71 -13.05
CA THR A 103 2.81 -3.25 -14.33
C THR A 103 3.14 -4.41 -15.26
N GLY A 104 3.29 -5.62 -14.71
CA GLY A 104 3.38 -6.87 -15.48
C GLY A 104 2.04 -7.40 -15.98
N ASN A 105 0.93 -6.85 -15.47
CA ASN A 105 -0.44 -7.28 -15.76
C ASN A 105 -0.70 -8.77 -15.47
N VAL A 106 -0.16 -9.28 -14.36
CA VAL A 106 -0.20 -10.70 -14.02
C VAL A 106 -0.68 -10.90 -12.58
N LEU A 107 -1.59 -11.85 -12.37
CA LEU A 107 -1.87 -12.40 -11.04
C LEU A 107 -0.96 -13.59 -10.80
N ARG A 108 -0.29 -13.61 -9.66
CA ARG A 108 0.68 -14.64 -9.26
C ARG A 108 0.35 -15.24 -7.90
N SER A 109 0.92 -16.40 -7.63
CA SER A 109 1.03 -16.93 -6.27
C SER A 109 2.47 -17.25 -5.92
N VAL A 110 2.76 -17.24 -4.61
CA VAL A 110 4.04 -17.68 -4.05
C VAL A 110 3.82 -18.51 -2.80
N THR A 111 4.50 -19.64 -2.70
CA THR A 111 4.53 -20.45 -1.48
C THR A 111 5.48 -19.84 -0.44
N PRO A 112 5.36 -20.18 0.86
CA PRO A 112 6.35 -19.78 1.87
C PRO A 112 7.80 -20.22 1.55
N ALA A 113 7.96 -21.26 0.73
CA ALA A 113 9.27 -21.75 0.24
C ALA A 113 9.79 -20.98 -0.99
N GLY A 114 9.06 -19.93 -1.47
CA GLY A 114 9.49 -19.09 -2.58
C GLY A 114 9.14 -19.64 -3.98
N GLN A 115 8.34 -20.70 -4.08
CA GLN A 115 7.91 -21.22 -5.38
C GLN A 115 6.81 -20.33 -5.96
N VAL A 116 7.06 -19.74 -7.12
CA VAL A 116 6.15 -18.81 -7.81
C VAL A 116 5.38 -19.49 -8.92
N THR A 117 4.09 -19.18 -9.03
CA THR A 117 3.21 -19.64 -10.12
C THR A 117 2.47 -18.46 -10.73
N VAL A 118 2.38 -18.41 -12.06
CA VAL A 118 1.49 -17.49 -12.78
C VAL A 118 0.08 -18.07 -12.76
N LEU A 119 -0.86 -17.33 -12.18
CA LEU A 119 -2.27 -17.71 -12.10
C LEU A 119 -3.06 -17.20 -13.30
N MET A 120 -2.92 -15.91 -13.63
CA MET A 120 -3.63 -15.28 -14.73
C MET A 120 -2.73 -14.28 -15.46
N GLN A 121 -2.66 -14.37 -16.77
CA GLN A 121 -2.11 -13.33 -17.65
C GLN A 121 -3.21 -12.29 -17.93
N ASN A 122 -2.82 -11.06 -18.23
CA ASN A 122 -3.74 -9.95 -18.52
C ASN A 122 -4.82 -9.79 -17.43
N ALA A 123 -4.42 -10.02 -16.17
CA ALA A 123 -5.35 -10.11 -15.04
C ALA A 123 -6.05 -8.77 -14.72
N GLY A 124 -5.51 -7.63 -15.16
CA GLY A 124 -6.14 -6.31 -15.10
C GLY A 124 -7.04 -5.99 -16.29
N GLY A 125 -6.92 -6.78 -17.35
CA GLY A 125 -7.60 -6.61 -18.65
C GLY A 125 -6.63 -6.57 -19.82
N GLU A 126 -7.15 -6.79 -21.03
CA GLU A 126 -6.41 -6.65 -22.27
C GLU A 126 -6.11 -5.17 -22.57
N THR A 127 -4.90 -4.86 -23.00
CA THR A 127 -4.47 -3.47 -23.19
C THR A 127 -3.32 -3.35 -24.19
N ASN A 128 -3.24 -2.20 -24.85
CA ASN A 128 -2.11 -1.74 -25.66
C ASN A 128 -1.33 -0.61 -24.95
N ALA A 129 -1.48 -0.45 -23.66
CA ALA A 129 -0.77 0.57 -22.89
C ALA A 129 0.75 0.33 -22.94
N PRO A 130 1.56 1.40 -22.86
CA PRO A 130 3.02 1.28 -22.80
C PRO A 130 3.48 0.39 -21.64
N PRO A 131 4.59 -0.36 -21.80
CA PRO A 131 5.20 -1.09 -20.70
C PRO A 131 5.47 -0.20 -19.48
N GLY A 132 5.25 -0.73 -18.28
CA GLY A 132 5.40 0.02 -17.03
C GLY A 132 4.17 0.80 -16.60
N SER A 133 3.09 0.83 -17.41
CA SER A 133 1.82 1.44 -17.01
C SER A 133 1.13 0.62 -15.90
N PHE A 134 0.43 1.30 -14.98
CA PHE A 134 -0.33 0.66 -13.90
C PHE A 134 -1.67 0.10 -14.39
N ILE A 135 -1.61 -0.94 -15.21
CA ILE A 135 -2.75 -1.49 -15.97
C ILE A 135 -3.25 -2.84 -15.44
N GLY A 136 -2.52 -3.46 -14.54
CA GLY A 136 -2.76 -4.84 -14.12
C GLY A 136 -3.85 -5.00 -13.07
N PRO A 137 -3.89 -6.18 -12.45
CA PRO A 137 -4.63 -6.40 -11.21
C PRO A 137 -3.99 -5.57 -10.08
N ASN A 138 -4.77 -5.25 -9.02
CA ASN A 138 -4.25 -4.57 -7.85
C ASN A 138 -4.74 -5.26 -6.57
N GLY A 139 -5.37 -4.54 -5.65
CA GLY A 139 -5.85 -5.09 -4.38
C GLY A 139 -6.81 -6.26 -4.57
N MET A 140 -6.78 -7.17 -3.62
CA MET A 140 -7.69 -8.31 -3.59
C MET A 140 -8.07 -8.68 -2.16
N ILE A 141 -9.24 -9.27 -2.01
CA ILE A 141 -9.74 -9.77 -0.74
C ILE A 141 -10.47 -11.09 -0.94
N ALA A 142 -10.37 -11.99 0.06
CA ALA A 142 -11.19 -13.20 0.05
C ALA A 142 -12.68 -12.82 0.10
N ASP A 143 -13.48 -13.48 -0.71
CA ASP A 143 -14.93 -13.37 -0.73
C ASP A 143 -15.56 -14.68 -0.26
N LYS A 144 -16.86 -14.64 0.03
CA LYS A 144 -17.60 -15.84 0.45
C LYS A 144 -17.49 -16.96 -0.61
N ASP A 145 -17.73 -18.18 -0.18
CA ASP A 145 -17.76 -19.37 -1.04
C ASP A 145 -16.39 -19.66 -1.72
N GLY A 146 -15.29 -19.11 -1.17
CA GLY A 146 -13.93 -19.34 -1.65
C GLY A 146 -13.52 -18.52 -2.88
N TYR A 147 -14.37 -17.59 -3.31
CA TYR A 147 -14.02 -16.61 -4.34
C TYR A 147 -13.01 -15.58 -3.82
N VAL A 148 -12.45 -14.81 -4.75
CA VAL A 148 -11.63 -13.62 -4.48
C VAL A 148 -12.22 -12.45 -5.24
N LEU A 149 -12.40 -11.32 -4.57
CA LEU A 149 -12.60 -10.06 -5.27
C LEU A 149 -11.23 -9.51 -5.66
N LEU A 150 -11.09 -9.09 -6.93
CA LEU A 150 -9.86 -8.58 -7.52
C LEU A 150 -10.15 -7.26 -8.24
N CYS A 151 -9.40 -6.23 -7.91
CA CYS A 151 -9.42 -4.95 -8.61
C CYS A 151 -8.69 -5.05 -9.94
N GLN A 152 -9.33 -4.62 -11.04
CA GLN A 152 -8.78 -4.60 -12.40
C GLN A 152 -8.63 -3.15 -12.88
N HIS A 153 -7.40 -2.68 -13.06
CA HIS A 153 -7.14 -1.30 -13.48
C HIS A 153 -7.56 -1.04 -14.93
N THR A 154 -7.09 -1.84 -15.90
CA THR A 154 -7.45 -1.66 -17.32
C THR A 154 -8.94 -1.78 -17.54
N ASN A 155 -9.58 -2.78 -16.96
CA ASN A 155 -11.02 -2.97 -17.11
C ASN A 155 -11.83 -2.02 -16.23
N ARG A 156 -11.19 -1.30 -15.29
CA ARG A 156 -11.84 -0.29 -14.43
C ARG A 156 -13.01 -0.88 -13.66
N ARG A 157 -12.80 -2.04 -13.02
CA ARG A 157 -13.87 -2.80 -12.34
C ARG A 157 -13.30 -3.68 -11.23
N ILE A 158 -14.18 -4.19 -10.39
CA ILE A 158 -13.92 -5.29 -9.47
C ILE A 158 -14.52 -6.55 -10.08
N VAL A 159 -13.75 -7.63 -10.11
CA VAL A 159 -14.21 -8.95 -10.56
C VAL A 159 -14.25 -9.93 -9.41
N ARG A 160 -15.09 -10.95 -9.53
CA ARG A 160 -15.10 -12.12 -8.67
C ARG A 160 -14.36 -13.24 -9.38
N VAL A 161 -13.28 -13.72 -8.80
CA VAL A 161 -12.42 -14.80 -9.32
C VAL A 161 -12.79 -16.10 -8.61
N ALA A 162 -13.17 -17.11 -9.37
CA ALA A 162 -13.49 -18.44 -8.89
C ALA A 162 -12.24 -19.29 -8.64
N LYS A 163 -12.38 -20.47 -8.06
CA LYS A 163 -11.27 -21.43 -7.80
C LYS A 163 -10.59 -21.91 -9.07
N ASP A 164 -11.32 -22.01 -10.19
CA ASP A 164 -10.80 -22.33 -11.52
C ASP A 164 -10.18 -21.13 -12.25
N LEU A 165 -10.04 -20.01 -11.55
CA LEU A 165 -9.53 -18.74 -12.06
C LEU A 165 -10.44 -18.02 -13.07
N THR A 166 -11.68 -18.49 -13.28
CA THR A 166 -12.67 -17.77 -14.08
C THR A 166 -13.04 -16.46 -13.37
N ALA A 167 -12.93 -15.33 -14.07
CA ALA A 167 -13.26 -14.01 -13.56
C ALA A 167 -14.58 -13.50 -14.14
N THR A 168 -15.50 -13.09 -13.26
CA THR A 168 -16.80 -12.48 -13.65
C THR A 168 -16.90 -11.06 -13.09
N SER A 169 -17.51 -10.14 -13.85
CA SER A 169 -17.70 -8.75 -13.37
C SER A 169 -18.58 -8.75 -12.11
N TYR A 170 -18.15 -8.00 -11.10
CA TYR A 170 -18.87 -7.83 -9.84
C TYR A 170 -19.39 -6.40 -9.66
N LEU A 171 -18.51 -5.40 -9.79
CA LEU A 171 -18.86 -3.98 -9.77
C LEU A 171 -18.02 -3.29 -10.84
N ASP A 172 -18.64 -2.52 -11.74
CA ASP A 172 -17.96 -1.87 -12.88
C ASP A 172 -18.37 -0.41 -13.11
N GLN A 173 -19.41 0.08 -12.43
CA GLN A 173 -19.88 1.45 -12.61
C GLN A 173 -20.58 2.00 -11.36
N PHE A 174 -20.62 3.31 -11.25
CA PHE A 174 -21.39 4.08 -10.29
C PHE A 174 -22.24 5.12 -11.02
N GLU A 175 -23.57 5.09 -10.83
CA GLU A 175 -24.53 6.01 -11.47
C GLU A 175 -24.37 6.08 -13.00
N GLY A 176 -24.14 4.92 -13.65
CA GLY A 176 -23.97 4.83 -15.10
C GLY A 176 -22.60 5.27 -15.63
N LYS A 177 -21.65 5.60 -14.76
CA LYS A 177 -20.26 5.97 -15.09
C LYS A 177 -19.29 4.89 -14.64
N ARG A 178 -18.30 4.58 -15.46
CA ARG A 178 -17.25 3.64 -15.11
C ARG A 178 -16.40 4.18 -13.95
N PHE A 179 -15.92 3.28 -13.10
CA PHE A 179 -14.91 3.62 -12.10
C PHE A 179 -13.65 4.17 -12.73
N ASN A 180 -12.80 4.83 -11.93
CA ASN A 180 -11.48 5.28 -12.40
C ASN A 180 -10.54 4.08 -12.56
N SER A 181 -10.15 3.44 -11.48
CA SER A 181 -9.45 2.16 -11.41
C SER A 181 -9.47 1.65 -9.97
N PRO A 182 -10.46 0.81 -9.58
CA PRO A 182 -10.56 0.28 -8.23
C PRO A 182 -9.23 -0.29 -7.76
N ASN A 183 -8.82 0.05 -6.51
CA ASN A 183 -7.47 -0.20 -6.04
C ASN A 183 -7.41 -1.20 -4.88
N ASP A 184 -7.95 -0.91 -3.70
CA ASP A 184 -7.93 -1.82 -2.54
C ASP A 184 -9.32 -1.97 -1.92
N LEU A 185 -9.52 -3.02 -1.10
CA LEU A 185 -10.81 -3.47 -0.63
C LEU A 185 -10.77 -3.88 0.85
N ALA A 186 -11.86 -3.63 1.55
CA ALA A 186 -12.08 -4.11 2.92
C ALA A 186 -13.52 -4.56 3.15
N TYR A 187 -13.71 -5.72 3.79
CA TYR A 187 -15.03 -6.17 4.25
C TYR A 187 -15.23 -5.85 5.72
N ARG A 188 -16.41 -5.32 6.05
CA ARG A 188 -16.95 -5.30 7.41
C ARG A 188 -17.56 -6.67 7.74
N SER A 189 -17.64 -7.00 9.01
CA SER A 189 -18.16 -8.30 9.50
C SER A 189 -19.61 -8.62 9.09
N ASP A 190 -20.40 -7.62 8.72
CA ASP A 190 -21.77 -7.77 8.20
C ASP A 190 -21.84 -8.00 6.68
N GLY A 191 -20.68 -8.07 5.99
CA GLY A 191 -20.58 -8.24 4.54
C GLY A 191 -20.62 -6.93 3.75
N THR A 192 -20.64 -5.77 4.41
CA THR A 192 -20.46 -4.48 3.73
C THR A 192 -19.04 -4.39 3.15
N LEU A 193 -18.95 -4.15 1.85
CA LEU A 193 -17.69 -3.95 1.15
C LEU A 193 -17.37 -2.46 1.02
N TYR A 194 -16.14 -2.07 1.36
CA TYR A 194 -15.56 -0.77 1.04
C TYR A 194 -14.43 -0.94 0.05
N PHE A 195 -14.25 0.02 -0.87
CA PHE A 195 -13.12 0.02 -1.80
C PHE A 195 -12.74 1.43 -2.21
N THR A 196 -11.51 1.59 -2.65
CA THR A 196 -10.93 2.83 -3.15
C THR A 196 -10.88 2.84 -4.67
N ASP A 197 -11.02 4.03 -5.29
CA ASP A 197 -11.06 4.19 -6.75
C ASP A 197 -10.21 5.40 -7.20
N PRO A 198 -8.87 5.34 -7.03
CA PRO A 198 -7.95 6.34 -7.56
C PRO A 198 -7.77 6.19 -9.08
N PRO A 199 -7.11 7.15 -9.77
CA PRO A 199 -7.04 7.14 -11.24
C PRO A 199 -5.79 6.42 -11.81
N TYR A 200 -5.10 5.55 -11.03
CA TYR A 200 -3.79 4.98 -11.44
C TYR A 200 -3.85 4.16 -12.73
N GLY A 201 -4.96 3.45 -12.99
CA GLY A 201 -5.16 2.66 -14.20
C GLY A 201 -5.49 3.49 -15.44
N LEU A 202 -5.64 4.80 -15.30
CA LEU A 202 -5.83 5.74 -16.40
C LEU A 202 -4.47 6.35 -16.79
N LEU A 203 -4.09 6.27 -18.07
CA LEU A 203 -2.74 6.66 -18.55
C LEU A 203 -2.37 8.13 -18.24
N LYS A 204 -3.37 9.02 -18.21
CA LYS A 204 -3.21 10.44 -17.84
C LYS A 204 -3.83 10.76 -16.48
N GLN A 205 -4.16 9.76 -15.70
CA GLN A 205 -4.75 9.87 -14.36
C GLN A 205 -5.96 10.83 -14.34
N ASP A 206 -5.95 11.88 -13.52
CA ASP A 206 -7.09 12.81 -13.42
C ASP A 206 -7.36 13.61 -14.70
N GLU A 207 -6.37 13.75 -15.57
CA GLU A 207 -6.48 14.45 -16.84
C GLU A 207 -6.81 13.51 -18.01
N ASP A 208 -7.03 12.22 -17.72
CA ASP A 208 -7.34 11.24 -18.75
C ASP A 208 -8.75 11.50 -19.33
N PRO A 209 -8.89 11.63 -20.65
CA PRO A 209 -10.21 11.86 -21.28
C PRO A 209 -11.19 10.70 -21.09
N ALA A 210 -10.71 9.50 -20.73
CA ALA A 210 -11.54 8.35 -20.39
C ALA A 210 -12.05 8.38 -18.94
N LYS A 211 -11.62 9.34 -18.11
CA LYS A 211 -12.11 9.50 -16.73
C LYS A 211 -13.54 10.05 -16.75
N GLU A 212 -14.49 9.25 -16.26
CA GLU A 212 -15.91 9.60 -16.26
C GLU A 212 -16.38 10.20 -14.94
N LEU A 213 -15.82 9.75 -13.81
CA LEU A 213 -16.10 10.30 -12.50
C LEU A 213 -15.26 11.57 -12.27
N ASN A 214 -15.86 12.64 -11.77
CA ASN A 214 -15.18 13.91 -11.49
C ASN A 214 -14.49 13.96 -10.11
N PHE A 215 -14.34 12.81 -9.45
CA PHE A 215 -13.67 12.63 -8.17
C PHE A 215 -12.93 11.29 -8.14
N ASN A 216 -12.05 11.13 -7.14
CA ASN A 216 -11.44 9.86 -6.75
C ASN A 216 -12.12 9.42 -5.46
N GLY A 217 -12.74 8.24 -5.45
CA GLY A 217 -13.73 7.90 -4.44
C GLY A 217 -13.31 6.82 -3.46
N VAL A 218 -13.93 6.85 -2.28
CA VAL A 218 -14.13 5.66 -1.45
C VAL A 218 -15.60 5.28 -1.52
N PHE A 219 -15.86 4.04 -1.90
CA PHE A 219 -17.19 3.53 -2.12
C PHE A 219 -17.56 2.50 -1.07
N ARG A 220 -18.87 2.39 -0.80
CA ARG A 220 -19.50 1.35 0.02
C ARG A 220 -20.52 0.59 -0.81
N TYR A 221 -20.42 -0.73 -0.80
CA TYR A 221 -21.42 -1.63 -1.39
C TYR A 221 -22.06 -2.49 -0.31
N ALA A 222 -23.34 -2.32 -0.10
CA ALA A 222 -24.12 -3.05 0.91
C ALA A 222 -25.53 -3.31 0.39
N ASN A 223 -26.05 -4.53 0.57
CA ASN A 223 -27.43 -4.91 0.21
C ASN A 223 -27.81 -4.54 -1.24
N GLY A 224 -26.89 -4.71 -2.19
CA GLY A 224 -27.13 -4.40 -3.59
C GLY A 224 -27.04 -2.92 -3.93
N LYS A 225 -26.75 -2.03 -2.97
CA LYS A 225 -26.61 -0.59 -3.17
C LYS A 225 -25.17 -0.15 -3.09
N LEU A 226 -24.71 0.59 -4.12
CA LEU A 226 -23.42 1.24 -4.16
C LEU A 226 -23.58 2.72 -3.78
N THR A 227 -22.69 3.22 -2.92
CA THR A 227 -22.70 4.61 -2.44
C THR A 227 -21.27 5.16 -2.46
N ALA A 228 -21.05 6.37 -2.95
CA ALA A 228 -19.78 7.07 -2.85
C ALA A 228 -19.73 7.83 -1.51
N GLU A 229 -18.95 7.33 -0.56
CA GLU A 229 -18.89 7.84 0.82
C GLU A 229 -17.91 9.01 0.98
N ILE A 230 -16.75 8.97 0.29
CA ILE A 230 -15.70 9.99 0.36
C ILE A 230 -15.32 10.39 -1.06
N LYS A 231 -15.23 11.70 -1.33
CA LYS A 231 -14.95 12.25 -2.67
C LYS A 231 -13.87 13.34 -2.67
N ASP A 232 -13.26 13.61 -1.52
CA ASP A 232 -12.34 14.74 -1.28
C ASP A 232 -10.88 14.30 -1.06
N LEU A 233 -10.58 13.00 -1.18
CA LEU A 233 -9.22 12.49 -1.21
C LEU A 233 -8.69 12.52 -2.65
N SER A 234 -7.47 13.03 -2.83
CA SER A 234 -6.85 13.15 -4.16
C SER A 234 -6.37 11.80 -4.71
N ARG A 235 -5.91 10.90 -3.82
CA ARG A 235 -5.36 9.58 -4.17
C ARG A 235 -5.72 8.55 -3.10
N PRO A 236 -7.03 8.25 -2.88
CA PRO A 236 -7.41 7.19 -1.94
C PRO A 236 -6.81 5.86 -2.40
N ASN A 237 -6.13 5.15 -1.49
CA ASN A 237 -5.37 3.95 -1.81
C ASN A 237 -5.70 2.83 -0.81
N GLY A 238 -4.78 2.40 0.04
CA GLY A 238 -5.03 1.38 1.04
C GLY A 238 -6.24 1.66 1.91
N ILE A 239 -6.98 0.63 2.28
CA ILE A 239 -8.21 0.71 3.07
C ILE A 239 -8.31 -0.47 4.03
N ALA A 240 -8.68 -0.22 5.28
CA ALA A 240 -8.93 -1.26 6.27
C ALA A 240 -9.90 -0.78 7.36
N LEU A 241 -10.56 -1.73 8.02
CA LEU A 241 -11.43 -1.48 9.18
C LEU A 241 -10.70 -1.78 10.49
N SER A 242 -11.09 -1.11 11.57
CA SER A 242 -10.72 -1.54 12.92
C SER A 242 -11.32 -2.92 13.22
N PRO A 243 -10.73 -3.72 14.13
CA PRO A 243 -11.23 -5.07 14.44
C PRO A 243 -12.69 -5.10 14.91
N ASP A 244 -13.18 -4.03 15.51
CA ASP A 244 -14.58 -3.89 15.91
C ASP A 244 -15.50 -3.33 14.80
N GLY A 245 -14.95 -3.03 13.62
CA GLY A 245 -15.66 -2.53 12.45
C GLY A 245 -16.27 -1.13 12.61
N LYS A 246 -15.84 -0.34 13.63
CA LYS A 246 -16.39 0.99 13.90
C LYS A 246 -15.58 2.14 13.33
N ILE A 247 -14.38 1.87 12.84
CA ILE A 247 -13.50 2.86 12.21
C ILE A 247 -13.04 2.30 10.87
N LEU A 248 -13.15 3.12 9.83
CA LEU A 248 -12.52 2.87 8.54
C LEU A 248 -11.30 3.76 8.40
N TYR A 249 -10.16 3.18 8.05
CA TYR A 249 -8.94 3.91 7.72
C TYR A 249 -8.73 3.91 6.21
N VAL A 250 -8.23 5.04 5.68
CA VAL A 250 -7.92 5.21 4.25
C VAL A 250 -6.59 5.93 4.11
N ALA A 251 -5.68 5.37 3.32
CA ALA A 251 -4.44 6.02 2.91
C ALA A 251 -4.71 6.99 1.75
N ASN A 252 -4.01 8.11 1.72
CA ASN A 252 -3.97 9.02 0.59
C ASN A 252 -2.53 9.12 0.05
N SER A 253 -2.29 8.55 -1.13
CA SER A 253 -0.98 8.43 -1.77
C SER A 253 -0.65 9.64 -2.65
N ASP A 254 -0.96 10.84 -2.19
CA ASP A 254 -0.59 12.08 -2.87
C ASP A 254 0.73 12.62 -2.31
N GLU A 255 1.72 12.84 -3.15
CA GLU A 255 3.03 13.38 -2.73
C GLU A 255 2.94 14.70 -1.95
N LYS A 256 1.91 15.51 -2.24
CA LYS A 256 1.66 16.77 -1.56
C LYS A 256 0.85 16.63 -0.27
N LYS A 257 0.27 15.45 -0.04
CA LYS A 257 -0.60 15.17 1.12
C LYS A 257 -0.53 13.68 1.45
N ARG A 258 0.61 13.25 2.00
CA ARG A 258 0.89 11.86 2.39
C ARG A 258 0.30 11.59 3.77
N ILE A 259 -0.95 11.12 3.82
CA ILE A 259 -1.70 10.98 5.08
C ILE A 259 -2.46 9.65 5.13
N TRP A 260 -2.80 9.24 6.35
CA TRP A 260 -3.87 8.30 6.63
C TRP A 260 -5.00 9.04 7.31
N MET A 261 -6.22 8.81 6.84
CA MET A 261 -7.45 9.32 7.42
C MET A 261 -8.17 8.22 8.18
N ARG A 262 -8.98 8.60 9.17
CA ARG A 262 -9.93 7.70 9.85
C ARG A 262 -11.32 8.28 9.81
N TYR A 263 -12.32 7.40 9.69
CA TYR A 263 -13.74 7.76 9.62
C TYR A 263 -14.52 6.87 10.58
N ASP A 264 -15.49 7.44 11.28
CA ASP A 264 -16.43 6.68 12.09
C ASP A 264 -17.40 5.94 11.16
N VAL A 265 -17.66 4.67 11.44
CA VAL A 265 -18.59 3.80 10.69
C VAL A 265 -19.89 3.68 11.47
N ALA A 266 -20.95 4.17 10.89
CA ALA A 266 -22.31 4.07 11.45
C ALA A 266 -22.83 2.60 11.41
N PRO A 267 -23.88 2.27 12.18
CA PRO A 267 -24.48 0.92 12.14
C PRO A 267 -24.89 0.45 10.73
N ASP A 268 -25.37 1.35 9.89
CA ASP A 268 -25.74 1.07 8.49
C ASP A 268 -24.54 1.05 7.52
N GLY A 269 -23.32 1.25 8.04
CA GLY A 269 -22.07 1.28 7.28
C GLY A 269 -21.71 2.64 6.68
N GLY A 270 -22.54 3.68 6.83
CA GLY A 270 -22.23 5.04 6.38
C GLY A 270 -21.01 5.62 7.10
N LEU A 271 -20.23 6.46 6.43
CA LEU A 271 -19.03 7.07 6.97
C LEU A 271 -19.27 8.51 7.43
N SER A 272 -18.64 8.90 8.54
CA SER A 272 -18.73 10.25 9.08
C SER A 272 -17.47 10.65 9.87
N ASN A 273 -17.41 11.91 10.33
CA ASN A 273 -16.37 12.40 11.23
C ASN A 273 -14.94 12.12 10.76
N GLY A 274 -14.65 12.36 9.48
CA GLY A 274 -13.31 12.19 8.92
C GLY A 274 -12.26 13.00 9.68
N LYS A 275 -11.21 12.33 10.18
CA LYS A 275 -10.11 12.95 10.94
C LYS A 275 -8.78 12.44 10.40
N LEU A 276 -7.77 13.30 10.48
CA LEU A 276 -6.39 12.91 10.26
C LEU A 276 -5.99 11.85 11.29
N PHE A 277 -5.44 10.73 10.82
CA PHE A 277 -4.87 9.71 11.69
C PHE A 277 -3.35 9.88 11.82
N ALA A 278 -2.65 9.99 10.69
CA ALA A 278 -1.22 10.27 10.67
C ALA A 278 -0.84 11.06 9.40
N ASP A 279 0.20 11.89 9.49
CA ASP A 279 0.73 12.71 8.39
C ASP A 279 2.24 12.52 8.28
N VAL A 280 2.67 12.08 7.10
CA VAL A 280 4.09 11.87 6.74
C VAL A 280 4.49 12.73 5.53
N THR A 281 3.74 13.80 5.26
CA THR A 281 4.02 14.70 4.13
C THR A 281 5.39 15.36 4.22
N ALA A 282 5.88 15.61 5.44
CA ALA A 282 7.19 16.22 5.69
C ALA A 282 8.37 15.25 5.59
N GLU A 283 8.11 13.93 5.51
CA GLU A 283 9.15 12.91 5.41
C GLU A 283 9.89 13.04 4.09
N LYS A 284 11.23 12.91 4.15
CA LYS A 284 12.10 13.08 2.98
C LYS A 284 12.37 11.77 2.26
N GLU A 285 12.19 10.65 2.93
CA GLU A 285 12.40 9.32 2.36
C GLU A 285 11.30 9.00 1.33
N GLN A 286 11.67 8.20 0.33
CA GLN A 286 10.74 7.76 -0.71
C GLN A 286 9.71 6.79 -0.14
N GLY A 287 8.54 6.76 -0.74
CA GLY A 287 7.40 5.96 -0.37
C GLY A 287 6.19 6.82 -0.01
N LEU A 288 5.04 6.24 -0.19
CA LEU A 288 3.75 6.90 0.01
C LEU A 288 2.91 6.08 1.00
N PRO A 289 1.95 6.69 1.70
CA PRO A 289 0.87 5.95 2.32
C PRO A 289 0.15 5.12 1.25
N ASP A 290 0.32 3.78 1.32
CA ASP A 290 -0.19 2.84 0.33
C ASP A 290 -0.99 1.74 1.03
N GLY A 291 -0.92 0.49 0.62
CA GLY A 291 -1.64 -0.59 1.26
C GLY A 291 -1.24 -0.83 2.73
N PHE A 292 -2.18 -1.25 3.54
CA PHE A 292 -1.96 -1.52 4.97
C PHE A 292 -2.98 -2.51 5.51
N LYS A 293 -2.67 -3.11 6.65
CA LYS A 293 -3.58 -3.98 7.41
C LYS A 293 -3.47 -3.68 8.90
N LEU A 294 -4.48 -4.07 9.66
CA LEU A 294 -4.46 -3.97 11.11
C LEU A 294 -4.10 -5.32 11.73
N ASP A 295 -3.60 -5.28 12.98
CA ASP A 295 -3.53 -6.47 13.82
C ASP A 295 -4.77 -6.60 14.72
N SER A 296 -4.87 -7.71 15.44
CA SER A 296 -6.02 -8.00 16.32
C SER A 296 -6.14 -7.04 17.52
N GLN A 297 -5.12 -6.24 17.79
CA GLN A 297 -5.10 -5.20 18.82
C GLN A 297 -5.46 -3.82 18.25
N GLY A 298 -5.66 -3.73 16.92
CA GLY A 298 -5.98 -2.49 16.22
C GLY A 298 -4.76 -1.64 15.87
N ASN A 299 -3.52 -2.14 16.02
CA ASN A 299 -2.36 -1.43 15.51
C ASN A 299 -2.35 -1.50 13.98
N MET A 300 -1.97 -0.39 13.32
CA MET A 300 -1.89 -0.30 11.87
C MET A 300 -0.48 -0.62 11.41
N TRP A 301 -0.35 -1.53 10.45
CA TRP A 301 0.89 -1.90 9.76
C TRP A 301 0.78 -1.40 8.32
N ALA A 302 1.42 -0.27 8.01
CA ALA A 302 1.14 0.51 6.82
C ALA A 302 2.38 0.76 5.96
N SER A 303 2.26 0.56 4.66
CA SER A 303 3.25 1.04 3.70
C SER A 303 3.36 2.56 3.77
N GLY A 304 4.58 3.05 3.81
CA GLY A 304 4.88 4.48 3.93
C GLY A 304 6.33 4.77 3.55
N PRO A 305 6.83 5.99 3.82
CA PRO A 305 8.22 6.34 3.53
C PRO A 305 9.21 5.36 4.11
N ALA A 306 10.07 4.79 3.25
CA ALA A 306 11.15 3.85 3.56
C ALA A 306 10.77 2.52 4.22
N GLY A 307 9.47 2.17 4.43
CA GLY A 307 9.15 0.91 5.08
C GLY A 307 7.69 0.72 5.48
N ILE A 308 7.44 -0.34 6.24
CA ILE A 308 6.16 -0.55 6.92
C ILE A 308 6.19 0.19 8.25
N TRP A 309 5.37 1.20 8.38
CA TRP A 309 5.15 1.99 9.59
C TRP A 309 4.15 1.26 10.49
N VAL A 310 4.46 1.16 11.77
CA VAL A 310 3.56 0.55 12.74
C VAL A 310 3.05 1.64 13.69
N PHE A 311 1.74 1.83 13.67
CA PHE A 311 1.06 2.81 14.52
C PHE A 311 0.18 2.09 15.55
N SER A 312 0.13 2.63 16.78
CA SER A 312 -0.89 2.26 17.75
C SER A 312 -2.28 2.77 17.32
N PRO A 313 -3.38 2.27 17.92
CA PRO A 313 -4.74 2.69 17.56
C PRO A 313 -5.02 4.18 17.73
N ASP A 314 -4.26 4.89 18.55
CA ASP A 314 -4.32 6.34 18.77
C ASP A 314 -3.44 7.15 17.79
N GLY A 315 -2.72 6.48 16.87
CA GLY A 315 -1.91 7.11 15.83
C GLY A 315 -0.45 7.38 16.24
N LYS A 316 0.02 6.85 17.37
CA LYS A 316 1.43 6.97 17.75
C LYS A 316 2.28 6.05 16.89
N HIS A 317 3.34 6.59 16.26
CA HIS A 317 4.31 5.80 15.50
C HIS A 317 5.20 5.00 16.46
N LEU A 318 5.10 3.67 16.41
CA LEU A 318 5.82 2.75 17.30
C LEU A 318 7.17 2.31 16.72
N GLY A 319 7.27 2.19 15.41
CA GLY A 319 8.47 1.76 14.71
C GLY A 319 8.26 1.53 13.24
N THR A 320 9.35 1.24 12.50
CA THR A 320 9.32 1.01 11.05
C THR A 320 10.13 -0.23 10.69
N ILE A 321 9.56 -1.11 9.88
CA ILE A 321 10.23 -2.25 9.26
C ILE A 321 10.69 -1.81 7.87
N LYS A 322 12.00 -1.69 7.67
CA LYS A 322 12.60 -1.23 6.43
C LYS A 322 13.03 -2.42 5.57
N THR A 323 12.31 -2.67 4.49
CA THR A 323 12.68 -3.63 3.44
C THR A 323 13.69 -3.00 2.46
N PRO A 324 14.49 -3.79 1.72
CA PRO A 324 15.41 -3.25 0.70
C PRO A 324 14.73 -2.44 -0.39
N GLU A 325 13.47 -2.76 -0.69
CA GLU A 325 12.62 -2.08 -1.67
C GLU A 325 11.47 -1.39 -0.95
N ILE A 326 10.94 -0.31 -1.51
CA ILE A 326 9.82 0.44 -0.94
C ILE A 326 8.56 -0.45 -0.92
N PRO A 327 7.93 -0.68 0.23
CA PRO A 327 6.71 -1.49 0.28
C PRO A 327 5.53 -0.74 -0.35
N ALA A 328 4.71 -1.49 -1.07
CA ALA A 328 3.42 -1.03 -1.59
C ALA A 328 2.26 -1.51 -0.71
N ASN A 329 2.28 -2.77 -0.24
CA ASN A 329 1.20 -3.34 0.55
C ASN A 329 1.71 -4.43 1.50
N CYS A 330 0.86 -4.87 2.42
CA CYS A 330 1.13 -6.03 3.27
C CYS A 330 -0.15 -6.78 3.61
N ASN A 331 -0.02 -8.04 4.02
CA ASN A 331 -1.12 -8.84 4.54
C ASN A 331 -0.60 -9.97 5.44
N TRP A 332 -1.45 -10.41 6.33
CA TRP A 332 -1.19 -11.50 7.25
C TRP A 332 -1.38 -12.86 6.59
N GLY A 333 -0.54 -13.82 6.94
CA GLY A 333 -0.61 -15.18 6.44
C GLY A 333 -0.15 -16.22 7.45
N ASP A 334 0.00 -17.46 7.01
CA ASP A 334 0.31 -18.64 7.81
C ASP A 334 -0.71 -18.80 8.97
N ASP A 335 -0.24 -18.79 10.20
CA ASP A 335 -1.02 -18.82 11.43
C ASP A 335 -1.55 -17.42 11.86
N GLY A 336 -1.48 -16.42 10.99
CA GLY A 336 -1.82 -15.03 11.27
C GLY A 336 -0.71 -14.21 11.92
N LYS A 337 0.48 -14.78 12.13
CA LYS A 337 1.64 -14.09 12.72
C LYS A 337 2.77 -13.81 11.73
N THR A 338 2.59 -14.12 10.47
CA THR A 338 3.54 -13.76 9.41
C THR A 338 2.97 -12.61 8.60
N LEU A 339 3.66 -11.48 8.61
CA LEU A 339 3.33 -10.36 7.73
C LEU A 339 4.08 -10.54 6.41
N TYR A 340 3.35 -10.75 5.32
CA TYR A 340 3.86 -10.71 3.95
C TYR A 340 3.79 -9.29 3.42
N ILE A 341 4.86 -8.86 2.74
CA ILE A 341 5.03 -7.48 2.28
C ILE A 341 5.35 -7.54 0.78
N THR A 342 4.54 -6.89 -0.03
CA THR A 342 4.84 -6.62 -1.44
C THR A 342 5.61 -5.30 -1.54
N ALA A 343 6.75 -5.32 -2.25
CA ALA A 343 7.64 -4.17 -2.35
C ALA A 343 8.32 -4.16 -3.72
N VAL A 344 7.94 -3.21 -4.55
CA VAL A 344 8.39 -3.01 -5.93
C VAL A 344 8.52 -4.34 -6.69
N THR A 345 9.71 -4.95 -6.72
CA THR A 345 9.97 -6.17 -7.53
C THR A 345 9.95 -7.46 -6.74
N SER A 346 9.57 -7.43 -5.46
CA SER A 346 9.76 -8.56 -4.54
C SER A 346 8.63 -8.72 -3.54
N VAL A 347 8.55 -9.94 -3.01
CA VAL A 347 7.73 -10.28 -1.83
C VAL A 347 8.65 -10.61 -0.67
N TYR A 348 8.43 -9.96 0.46
CA TYR A 348 9.13 -10.20 1.72
C TYR A 348 8.18 -10.76 2.78
N ARG A 349 8.72 -11.26 3.87
CA ARG A 349 7.96 -11.62 5.08
C ARG A 349 8.74 -11.35 6.34
N ILE A 350 8.01 -11.19 7.46
CA ILE A 350 8.56 -11.10 8.80
C ILE A 350 7.59 -11.75 9.80
N ARG A 351 8.14 -12.47 10.78
CA ARG A 351 7.33 -13.02 11.89
C ARG A 351 7.10 -11.97 12.95
N THR A 352 5.86 -11.87 13.42
CA THR A 352 5.41 -10.96 14.47
C THR A 352 5.03 -11.71 15.74
N ALA A 353 4.94 -11.02 16.87
CA ALA A 353 4.41 -11.54 18.12
C ALA A 353 2.88 -11.44 18.20
N VAL A 354 2.31 -10.49 17.48
CA VAL A 354 0.86 -10.23 17.40
C VAL A 354 0.24 -11.03 16.26
N ILE A 355 -1.06 -11.33 16.38
CA ILE A 355 -1.86 -11.94 15.30
C ILE A 355 -2.49 -10.81 14.50
N GLY A 356 -2.45 -10.90 13.17
CA GLY A 356 -3.15 -9.99 12.28
C GLY A 356 -4.66 -10.01 12.49
N GLU A 357 -5.31 -8.88 12.22
CA GLU A 357 -6.77 -8.86 12.11
C GLU A 357 -7.19 -9.83 11.01
N LYS A 358 -8.24 -10.60 11.27
CA LYS A 358 -8.73 -11.61 10.33
C LYS A 358 -9.87 -11.04 9.49
N PRO A 359 -9.63 -10.77 8.19
CA PRO A 359 -10.70 -10.34 7.29
C PRO A 359 -11.83 -11.37 7.19
N LEU A 360 -13.06 -10.90 6.94
CA LEU A 360 -14.31 -11.66 7.07
C LEU A 360 -14.28 -13.08 6.44
N TYR A 361 -13.71 -13.24 5.28
CA TYR A 361 -13.67 -14.53 4.55
C TYR A 361 -12.26 -15.13 4.42
N GLN A 362 -11.26 -14.51 5.03
CA GLN A 362 -9.89 -15.04 5.05
C GLN A 362 -9.74 -16.05 6.19
N THR A 363 -9.01 -17.14 5.94
CA THR A 363 -8.67 -18.15 6.96
C THR A 363 -7.17 -18.26 7.09
N TYR A 364 -6.67 -18.33 8.33
CA TYR A 364 -5.30 -18.73 8.65
C TYR A 364 -5.27 -20.23 8.93
N GLN A 365 -4.14 -20.86 8.69
CA GLN A 365 -3.92 -22.29 8.99
C GLN A 365 -3.34 -22.47 10.38
#